data_533ab4cce340eab2cd535ecbb1784cfc
#
_entry.id   533ab4cce340eab2cd535ecbb1784cfc
#
_cell.length_a   1.000
_cell.length_b   1.000
_cell.length_c   1.000
_cell.angle_alpha   90.00
_cell.angle_beta   90.00
_cell.angle_gamma   90.00
#
_symmetry.space_group_name_H-M   'P 1'
#
loop_
_entity.id
_entity.type
_entity.pdbx_description
1 polymer ?
#
loop_
_entity_poly.entity_id
_entity_poly.type
_entity_poly.pdbx_seq_one_letter_code
_entity_poly.pdbx_strand_id
1 'polypeptide(L)'
;MKEDILVLENITKKYGDFVANDDISIKFKAGEVHAILGENGAGKTTLMKTIYGIHQVDSGRIILKGQEVSFKDSSETIHNGIGMVFQHFMLIPQFTAVQNIILGYENSKFGFLDYKQAKRKINYLSEKYGLKIDLEKKVEDLSVGMEQKIEILKVLYRNADIIIFDEPTAVLAPSEVDDFINILKVLTQEGHTVILITHKIKEIRSIAKRCTIMRLGRAVKTVDIAEINDKDLTKLMIGKEVSLRSSKIQFENHFNVLEIKNLSVKDERGVLKVKDVNLNLRNGEILGISGIEGSGQEDLVDAILGLKSIFKGDIFKKNSSGSLESLKGLTIKQIIDKKIGNIPSDRQRHGLILEFNVMQNIGLKSFDNPDYLGLKKNRLKSSFDLKFNFFNFIKRQFDKVKRQFVGFDLNILKKLSNQLVNYFDIRPRGILNKVKYLSGGNQQKVIIAREISLEPDILLAIQPTRGLDVGAVENIYKRIIEQRDAGRSVLLVSLELDELVNVCDRIAVMHDGRIVGILEDNFDIDVIGKMMIGLS
;
A
#
# COMPACT_ATOMS: atom_id res chain seq x y z
N MET A 1 11.89 6.98 -37.86
CA MET A 1 11.22 7.30 -36.56
C MET A 1 10.00 6.39 -36.48
N LYS A 2 9.74 5.74 -35.34
CA LYS A 2 8.50 4.97 -35.17
C LYS A 2 7.31 5.92 -35.20
N GLU A 3 6.22 5.52 -35.88
CA GLU A 3 5.00 6.32 -35.98
C GLU A 3 4.23 6.39 -34.67
N ASP A 4 3.49 7.48 -34.45
CA ASP A 4 2.60 7.63 -33.29
C ASP A 4 1.35 6.75 -33.55
N ILE A 5 1.20 5.67 -32.75
CA ILE A 5 0.08 4.72 -32.90
C ILE A 5 -1.19 5.22 -32.19
N LEU A 6 -1.01 5.94 -31.07
CA LEU A 6 -2.10 6.54 -30.28
C LEU A 6 -1.68 7.94 -29.85
N VAL A 7 -2.54 8.92 -30.09
CA VAL A 7 -2.32 10.31 -29.70
C VAL A 7 -3.53 10.81 -28.92
N LEU A 8 -3.27 11.39 -27.75
CA LEU A 8 -4.25 12.08 -26.95
C LEU A 8 -4.02 13.57 -27.09
N GLU A 9 -5.06 14.34 -27.38
CA GLU A 9 -4.98 15.79 -27.50
C GLU A 9 -6.02 16.46 -26.62
N ASN A 10 -5.52 17.23 -25.64
CA ASN A 10 -6.30 18.08 -24.73
C ASN A 10 -7.41 17.31 -23.97
N ILE A 11 -7.13 16.06 -23.60
CA ILE A 11 -8.09 15.19 -22.91
C ILE A 11 -8.43 15.74 -21.53
N THR A 12 -9.72 16.00 -21.30
CA THR A 12 -10.26 16.41 -20.02
C THR A 12 -11.36 15.45 -19.58
N LYS A 13 -11.31 15.02 -18.29
CA LYS A 13 -12.33 14.20 -17.66
C LYS A 13 -12.72 14.75 -16.29
N LYS A 14 -14.04 14.94 -16.09
CA LYS A 14 -14.63 15.49 -14.87
C LYS A 14 -15.61 14.52 -14.20
N TYR A 15 -15.72 14.63 -12.89
CA TYR A 15 -16.74 13.96 -12.08
C TYR A 15 -17.40 15.01 -11.19
N GLY A 16 -18.53 15.57 -11.66
CA GLY A 16 -19.11 16.77 -11.05
C GLY A 16 -18.12 17.93 -11.09
N ASP A 17 -17.82 18.53 -9.95
CA ASP A 17 -16.84 19.62 -9.83
C ASP A 17 -15.37 19.16 -9.79
N PHE A 18 -15.13 17.87 -9.66
CA PHE A 18 -13.77 17.31 -9.60
C PHE A 18 -13.22 17.03 -10.99
N VAL A 19 -12.11 17.69 -11.35
CA VAL A 19 -11.38 17.46 -12.60
C VAL A 19 -10.34 16.37 -12.38
N ALA A 20 -10.58 15.17 -12.90
CA ALA A 20 -9.68 14.01 -12.73
C ALA A 20 -8.54 14.00 -13.76
N ASN A 21 -8.81 14.45 -14.99
CA ASN A 21 -7.81 14.72 -16.01
C ASN A 21 -8.07 16.12 -16.58
N ASP A 22 -7.02 16.92 -16.72
CA ASP A 22 -7.09 18.32 -17.10
C ASP A 22 -6.08 18.59 -18.22
N ASP A 23 -6.59 18.77 -19.44
CA ASP A 23 -5.82 19.17 -20.63
C ASP A 23 -4.62 18.25 -20.95
N ILE A 24 -4.83 16.93 -20.95
CA ILE A 24 -3.77 15.94 -21.13
C ILE A 24 -3.50 15.70 -22.63
N SER A 25 -2.23 15.92 -23.04
CA SER A 25 -1.75 15.58 -24.38
C SER A 25 -0.55 14.65 -24.28
N ILE A 26 -0.64 13.46 -24.90
CA ILE A 26 0.39 12.40 -24.87
C ILE A 26 0.43 11.70 -26.23
N LYS A 27 1.66 11.34 -26.69
CA LYS A 27 1.89 10.56 -27.91
C LYS A 27 2.55 9.23 -27.58
N PHE A 28 1.94 8.14 -28.00
CA PHE A 28 2.46 6.78 -27.86
C PHE A 28 2.99 6.27 -29.20
N LYS A 29 4.25 5.82 -29.23
CA LYS A 29 4.87 5.29 -30.45
C LYS A 29 4.67 3.79 -30.58
N ALA A 30 4.53 3.30 -31.79
CA ALA A 30 4.33 1.89 -32.07
C ALA A 30 5.50 1.02 -31.60
N GLY A 31 5.20 -0.15 -31.03
CA GLY A 31 6.16 -1.19 -30.67
C GLY A 31 7.20 -0.77 -29.62
N GLU A 32 6.79 0.01 -28.61
CA GLU A 32 7.61 0.34 -27.43
C GLU A 32 6.81 0.21 -26.15
N VAL A 33 7.52 0.15 -25.01
CA VAL A 33 6.91 0.33 -23.69
C VAL A 33 6.96 1.81 -23.36
N HIS A 34 5.79 2.43 -23.20
CA HIS A 34 5.63 3.79 -22.71
C HIS A 34 5.04 3.75 -21.29
N ALA A 35 5.79 4.20 -20.31
CA ALA A 35 5.32 4.24 -18.94
C ALA A 35 4.50 5.49 -18.64
N ILE A 36 3.47 5.34 -17.82
CA ILE A 36 2.75 6.45 -17.19
C ILE A 36 3.06 6.41 -15.70
N LEU A 37 3.90 7.36 -15.26
CA LEU A 37 4.37 7.49 -13.89
C LEU A 37 3.60 8.57 -13.15
N GLY A 38 3.23 8.33 -11.91
CA GLY A 38 2.60 9.35 -11.04
C GLY A 38 2.12 8.74 -9.74
N GLU A 39 1.85 9.61 -8.77
CA GLU A 39 1.30 9.20 -7.47
C GLU A 39 -0.13 8.65 -7.60
N ASN A 40 -0.61 7.99 -6.53
CA ASN A 40 -2.01 7.57 -6.46
C ASN A 40 -2.92 8.82 -6.46
N GLY A 41 -3.97 8.80 -7.29
CA GLY A 41 -4.82 9.99 -7.49
C GLY A 41 -4.30 11.00 -8.51
N ALA A 42 -3.18 10.74 -9.20
CA ALA A 42 -2.68 11.61 -10.28
C ALA A 42 -3.53 11.56 -11.56
N GLY A 43 -4.58 10.72 -11.62
CA GLY A 43 -5.48 10.60 -12.78
C GLY A 43 -5.09 9.51 -13.78
N LYS A 44 -4.05 8.68 -13.52
CA LYS A 44 -3.55 7.65 -14.45
C LYS A 44 -4.61 6.63 -14.87
N THR A 45 -5.22 5.95 -13.90
CA THR A 45 -6.28 4.95 -14.15
C THR A 45 -7.51 5.58 -14.80
N THR A 46 -7.87 6.82 -14.45
CA THR A 46 -8.98 7.55 -15.09
C THR A 46 -8.68 7.79 -16.55
N LEU A 47 -7.48 8.25 -16.88
CA LEU A 47 -7.05 8.47 -18.26
C LEU A 47 -7.12 7.16 -19.08
N MET A 48 -6.61 6.06 -18.52
CA MET A 48 -6.63 4.77 -19.23
C MET A 48 -8.04 4.21 -19.38
N LYS A 49 -8.90 4.34 -18.37
CA LYS A 49 -10.32 3.96 -18.49
C LYS A 49 -11.06 4.80 -19.54
N THR A 50 -10.65 6.05 -19.72
CA THR A 50 -11.17 6.92 -20.78
C THR A 50 -10.70 6.44 -22.17
N ILE A 51 -9.42 6.11 -22.34
CA ILE A 51 -8.89 5.54 -23.59
C ILE A 51 -9.55 4.19 -23.88
N TYR A 52 -9.81 3.39 -22.85
CA TYR A 52 -10.43 2.06 -23.00
C TYR A 52 -11.95 2.11 -23.17
N GLY A 53 -12.56 3.31 -23.25
CA GLY A 53 -14.00 3.48 -23.51
C GLY A 53 -14.93 3.22 -22.33
N ILE A 54 -14.41 3.03 -21.10
CA ILE A 54 -15.23 2.90 -19.88
C ILE A 54 -15.83 4.26 -19.50
N HIS A 55 -15.06 5.33 -19.69
CA HIS A 55 -15.51 6.69 -19.45
C HIS A 55 -15.42 7.50 -20.74
N GLN A 56 -16.45 8.29 -21.02
CA GLN A 56 -16.43 9.23 -22.13
C GLN A 56 -15.53 10.42 -21.78
N VAL A 57 -14.81 10.96 -22.77
CA VAL A 57 -14.11 12.25 -22.65
C VAL A 57 -15.12 13.39 -22.50
N ASP A 58 -14.82 14.38 -21.67
CA ASP A 58 -15.64 15.59 -21.59
C ASP A 58 -15.18 16.65 -22.58
N SER A 59 -13.86 16.67 -22.92
CA SER A 59 -13.29 17.45 -24.02
C SER A 59 -11.96 16.85 -24.47
N GLY A 60 -11.48 17.25 -25.68
CA GLY A 60 -10.29 16.71 -26.32
C GLY A 60 -10.63 15.62 -27.33
N ARG A 61 -9.59 15.03 -27.95
CA ARG A 61 -9.75 13.99 -28.95
C ARG A 61 -8.70 12.89 -28.83
N ILE A 62 -9.10 11.69 -29.24
CA ILE A 62 -8.24 10.49 -29.31
C ILE A 62 -8.00 10.17 -30.78
N ILE A 63 -6.74 10.03 -31.17
CA ILE A 63 -6.35 9.67 -32.54
C ILE A 63 -5.65 8.31 -32.46
N LEU A 64 -6.22 7.30 -33.10
CA LEU A 64 -5.69 5.94 -33.19
C LEU A 64 -5.27 5.64 -34.64
N LYS A 65 -4.00 5.27 -34.84
CA LYS A 65 -3.43 4.97 -36.16
C LYS A 65 -3.73 6.08 -37.19
N GLY A 66 -3.64 7.34 -36.76
CA GLY A 66 -3.87 8.53 -37.57
C GLY A 66 -5.33 8.91 -37.81
N GLN A 67 -6.29 8.19 -37.25
CA GLN A 67 -7.73 8.49 -37.38
C GLN A 67 -8.30 8.92 -36.04
N GLU A 68 -9.11 9.97 -36.02
CA GLU A 68 -9.84 10.38 -34.83
C GLU A 68 -10.91 9.35 -34.49
N VAL A 69 -10.96 8.91 -33.24
CA VAL A 69 -11.87 7.89 -32.73
C VAL A 69 -12.60 8.38 -31.47
N SER A 70 -13.85 7.94 -31.32
CA SER A 70 -14.64 8.15 -30.12
C SER A 70 -15.32 6.84 -29.77
N PHE A 71 -14.87 6.17 -28.72
CA PHE A 71 -15.38 4.88 -28.33
C PHE A 71 -16.63 5.04 -27.45
N LYS A 72 -17.71 4.35 -27.80
CA LYS A 72 -18.95 4.35 -27.00
C LYS A 72 -18.82 3.45 -25.76
N ASP A 73 -18.08 2.36 -25.89
CA ASP A 73 -17.85 1.38 -24.85
C ASP A 73 -16.53 0.63 -25.08
N SER A 74 -16.18 -0.24 -24.12
CA SER A 74 -14.96 -1.05 -24.17
C SER A 74 -14.99 -2.12 -25.28
N SER A 75 -16.16 -2.55 -25.74
CA SER A 75 -16.28 -3.52 -26.83
C SER A 75 -15.76 -2.92 -28.14
N GLU A 76 -16.14 -1.67 -28.42
CA GLU A 76 -15.67 -0.94 -29.60
C GLU A 76 -14.15 -0.71 -29.53
N THR A 77 -13.62 -0.41 -28.36
CA THR A 77 -12.17 -0.25 -28.12
C THR A 77 -11.40 -1.54 -28.38
N ILE A 78 -11.91 -2.67 -27.90
CA ILE A 78 -11.32 -4.00 -28.15
C ILE A 78 -11.28 -4.32 -29.64
N HIS A 79 -12.37 -4.06 -30.38
CA HIS A 79 -12.42 -4.28 -31.84
C HIS A 79 -11.41 -3.42 -32.59
N ASN A 80 -11.03 -2.27 -32.05
CA ASN A 80 -9.99 -1.39 -32.59
C ASN A 80 -8.56 -1.76 -32.17
N GLY A 81 -8.39 -2.90 -31.48
CA GLY A 81 -7.08 -3.45 -31.14
C GLY A 81 -6.46 -2.86 -29.87
N ILE A 82 -7.25 -2.28 -28.96
CA ILE A 82 -6.76 -1.83 -27.64
C ILE A 82 -7.26 -2.81 -26.58
N GLY A 83 -6.33 -3.41 -25.83
CA GLY A 83 -6.61 -4.29 -24.69
C GLY A 83 -6.16 -3.67 -23.37
N MET A 84 -6.80 -4.03 -22.27
CA MET A 84 -6.43 -3.55 -20.93
C MET A 84 -6.42 -4.69 -19.93
N VAL A 85 -5.34 -4.78 -19.14
CA VAL A 85 -5.20 -5.61 -17.96
C VAL A 85 -5.34 -4.70 -16.75
N PHE A 86 -6.37 -4.94 -15.94
CA PHE A 86 -6.71 -4.11 -14.79
C PHE A 86 -5.88 -4.44 -13.55
N GLN A 87 -5.76 -3.51 -12.63
CA GLN A 87 -5.11 -3.68 -11.33
C GLN A 87 -5.74 -4.82 -10.50
N HIS A 88 -7.07 -4.97 -10.54
CA HIS A 88 -7.80 -6.12 -10.00
C HIS A 88 -8.28 -6.97 -11.18
N PHE A 89 -7.87 -8.21 -11.23
CA PHE A 89 -8.19 -9.09 -12.35
C PHE A 89 -9.70 -9.29 -12.49
N MET A 90 -10.16 -9.16 -13.73
CA MET A 90 -11.57 -9.33 -14.11
C MET A 90 -11.83 -10.77 -14.55
N LEU A 91 -11.51 -11.73 -13.67
CA LEU A 91 -11.70 -13.15 -13.89
C LEU A 91 -12.86 -13.69 -13.06
N ILE A 92 -13.56 -14.69 -13.60
CA ILE A 92 -14.64 -15.41 -12.89
C ILE A 92 -13.99 -16.62 -12.20
N PRO A 93 -13.94 -16.65 -10.85
CA PRO A 93 -13.21 -17.69 -10.10
C PRO A 93 -13.65 -19.11 -10.39
N GLN A 94 -14.97 -19.32 -10.60
CA GLN A 94 -15.57 -20.63 -10.86
C GLN A 94 -15.32 -21.15 -12.28
N PHE A 95 -14.90 -20.29 -13.19
CA PHE A 95 -14.61 -20.64 -14.59
C PHE A 95 -13.19 -21.17 -14.73
N THR A 96 -13.00 -22.05 -15.73
CA THR A 96 -11.66 -22.49 -16.13
C THR A 96 -10.88 -21.37 -16.82
N ALA A 97 -9.57 -21.52 -16.94
CA ALA A 97 -8.73 -20.56 -17.65
C ALA A 97 -9.21 -20.33 -19.08
N VAL A 98 -9.52 -21.41 -19.83
CA VAL A 98 -10.04 -21.29 -21.19
C VAL A 98 -11.36 -20.51 -21.25
N GLN A 99 -12.29 -20.77 -20.33
CA GLN A 99 -13.57 -20.08 -20.28
C GLN A 99 -13.41 -18.58 -20.03
N ASN A 100 -12.51 -18.19 -19.13
CA ASN A 100 -12.21 -16.78 -18.86
C ASN A 100 -11.57 -16.08 -20.06
N ILE A 101 -10.67 -16.75 -20.78
CA ILE A 101 -9.97 -16.16 -21.96
C ILE A 101 -10.96 -15.87 -23.10
N ILE A 102 -11.85 -16.81 -23.39
CA ILE A 102 -12.77 -16.69 -24.53
C ILE A 102 -14.03 -15.87 -24.23
N LEU A 103 -14.31 -15.59 -22.96
CA LEU A 103 -15.54 -14.93 -22.52
C LEU A 103 -15.77 -13.60 -23.26
N GLY A 104 -16.93 -13.47 -23.88
CA GLY A 104 -17.31 -12.28 -24.69
C GLY A 104 -16.60 -12.18 -26.05
N TYR A 105 -15.86 -13.23 -26.48
CA TYR A 105 -15.18 -13.32 -27.79
C TYR A 105 -15.19 -14.79 -28.28
N GLU A 106 -16.30 -15.46 -28.02
CA GLU A 106 -16.47 -16.86 -28.32
C GLU A 106 -16.63 -17.13 -29.81
N ASN A 107 -15.85 -18.05 -30.33
CA ASN A 107 -16.09 -18.62 -31.67
C ASN A 107 -17.17 -19.70 -31.58
N SER A 108 -18.28 -19.51 -32.29
CA SER A 108 -19.34 -20.49 -32.37
C SER A 108 -19.36 -21.15 -33.78
N LYS A 109 -19.58 -22.45 -33.78
CA LYS A 109 -19.82 -23.21 -35.01
C LYS A 109 -21.16 -23.93 -34.87
N PHE A 110 -22.10 -23.65 -35.79
CA PHE A 110 -23.47 -24.18 -35.72
C PHE A 110 -24.20 -23.90 -34.39
N GLY A 111 -23.95 -22.75 -33.74
CA GLY A 111 -24.56 -22.39 -32.48
C GLY A 111 -23.91 -23.00 -31.23
N PHE A 112 -22.87 -23.80 -31.38
CA PHE A 112 -22.10 -24.38 -30.26
C PHE A 112 -20.72 -23.73 -30.17
N LEU A 113 -20.20 -23.58 -28.92
CA LEU A 113 -18.87 -23.05 -28.66
C LEU A 113 -17.78 -24.01 -29.20
N ASP A 114 -16.87 -23.50 -30.03
CA ASP A 114 -15.74 -24.28 -30.54
C ASP A 114 -14.53 -24.21 -29.58
N TYR A 115 -14.63 -24.89 -28.45
CA TYR A 115 -13.54 -25.00 -27.48
C TYR A 115 -12.23 -25.56 -28.06
N LYS A 116 -12.33 -26.46 -29.07
CA LYS A 116 -11.14 -27.08 -29.67
C LYS A 116 -10.30 -26.06 -30.45
N GLN A 117 -10.95 -25.20 -31.22
CA GLN A 117 -10.29 -24.10 -31.94
C GLN A 117 -9.74 -23.08 -30.93
N ALA A 118 -10.52 -22.70 -29.92
CA ALA A 118 -10.10 -21.76 -28.88
C ALA A 118 -8.83 -22.24 -28.15
N LYS A 119 -8.82 -23.49 -27.67
CA LYS A 119 -7.65 -24.09 -27.02
C LYS A 119 -6.42 -24.13 -27.91
N ARG A 120 -6.57 -24.44 -29.20
CA ARG A 120 -5.45 -24.41 -30.17
C ARG A 120 -4.85 -23.00 -30.28
N LYS A 121 -5.70 -21.96 -30.44
CA LYS A 121 -5.25 -20.56 -30.52
C LYS A 121 -4.57 -20.14 -29.21
N ILE A 122 -5.16 -20.45 -28.05
CA ILE A 122 -4.60 -20.09 -26.74
C ILE A 122 -3.26 -20.78 -26.52
N ASN A 123 -3.14 -22.09 -26.82
CA ASN A 123 -1.88 -22.82 -26.67
C ASN A 123 -0.78 -22.22 -27.57
N TYR A 124 -1.10 -21.87 -28.81
CA TYR A 124 -0.17 -21.17 -29.70
C TYR A 124 0.32 -19.84 -29.09
N LEU A 125 -0.59 -19.02 -28.57
CA LEU A 125 -0.23 -17.77 -27.91
C LEU A 125 0.56 -18.01 -26.61
N SER A 126 0.17 -19.00 -25.82
CA SER A 126 0.84 -19.40 -24.58
C SER A 126 2.31 -19.80 -24.85
N GLU A 127 2.55 -20.60 -25.90
CA GLU A 127 3.91 -20.98 -26.30
C GLU A 127 4.70 -19.81 -26.86
N LYS A 128 4.09 -19.02 -27.76
CA LYS A 128 4.72 -17.87 -28.40
C LYS A 128 5.20 -16.81 -27.40
N TYR A 129 4.42 -16.52 -26.37
CA TYR A 129 4.72 -15.48 -25.39
C TYR A 129 5.25 -16.01 -24.04
N GLY A 130 5.48 -17.31 -23.91
CA GLY A 130 5.98 -17.91 -22.68
C GLY A 130 4.98 -17.91 -21.50
N LEU A 131 3.68 -17.82 -21.80
CA LEU A 131 2.59 -17.70 -20.83
C LEU A 131 1.97 -19.06 -20.50
N LYS A 132 2.79 -20.04 -20.10
CA LYS A 132 2.33 -21.42 -19.82
C LYS A 132 1.33 -21.44 -18.66
N ILE A 133 0.13 -21.99 -18.93
CA ILE A 133 -0.95 -22.20 -17.95
C ILE A 133 -1.70 -23.50 -18.26
N ASP A 134 -2.37 -24.07 -17.27
CA ASP A 134 -3.31 -25.18 -17.44
C ASP A 134 -4.69 -24.61 -17.77
N LEU A 135 -5.16 -24.85 -19.01
CA LEU A 135 -6.42 -24.31 -19.53
C LEU A 135 -7.68 -24.89 -18.89
N GLU A 136 -7.57 -26.09 -18.29
CA GLU A 136 -8.71 -26.80 -17.66
C GLU A 136 -8.87 -26.43 -16.18
N LYS A 137 -7.86 -25.81 -15.58
CA LYS A 137 -7.88 -25.47 -14.17
C LYS A 137 -8.80 -24.28 -13.93
N LYS A 138 -9.57 -24.31 -12.83
CA LYS A 138 -10.38 -23.18 -12.42
C LYS A 138 -9.49 -22.07 -11.88
N VAL A 139 -9.94 -20.82 -12.06
CA VAL A 139 -9.20 -19.65 -11.61
C VAL A 139 -9.05 -19.64 -10.08
N GLU A 140 -10.06 -20.04 -9.33
CA GLU A 140 -10.01 -20.13 -7.85
C GLU A 140 -8.88 -21.02 -7.29
N ASP A 141 -8.32 -21.92 -8.12
CA ASP A 141 -7.23 -22.84 -7.76
C ASP A 141 -5.86 -22.37 -8.25
N LEU A 142 -5.76 -21.17 -8.82
CA LEU A 142 -4.54 -20.64 -9.42
C LEU A 142 -3.83 -19.65 -8.49
N SER A 143 -2.53 -19.47 -8.71
CA SER A 143 -1.79 -18.37 -8.08
C SER A 143 -2.05 -17.04 -8.82
N VAL A 144 -1.83 -15.93 -8.11
CA VAL A 144 -1.99 -14.57 -8.64
C VAL A 144 -1.19 -14.36 -9.94
N GLY A 145 0.06 -14.88 -10.01
CA GLY A 145 0.87 -14.83 -11.21
C GLY A 145 0.28 -15.62 -12.39
N MET A 146 -0.44 -16.70 -12.13
CA MET A 146 -1.17 -17.45 -13.17
C MET A 146 -2.44 -16.72 -13.62
N GLU A 147 -3.17 -16.09 -12.71
CA GLU A 147 -4.31 -15.23 -13.04
C GLU A 147 -3.89 -14.08 -13.96
N GLN A 148 -2.74 -13.47 -13.70
CA GLN A 148 -2.19 -12.44 -14.56
C GLN A 148 -1.89 -12.95 -15.97
N LYS A 149 -1.29 -14.16 -16.09
CA LYS A 149 -1.05 -14.78 -17.41
C LYS A 149 -2.35 -15.02 -18.19
N ILE A 150 -3.44 -15.38 -17.48
CA ILE A 150 -4.78 -15.52 -18.10
C ILE A 150 -5.26 -14.16 -18.64
N GLU A 151 -5.14 -13.08 -17.87
CA GLU A 151 -5.55 -11.73 -18.32
C GLU A 151 -4.75 -11.28 -19.54
N ILE A 152 -3.43 -11.55 -19.59
CA ILE A 152 -2.61 -11.24 -20.76
C ILE A 152 -3.04 -12.08 -21.98
N LEU A 153 -3.24 -13.39 -21.79
CA LEU A 153 -3.72 -14.28 -22.87
C LEU A 153 -5.09 -13.87 -23.39
N LYS A 154 -5.99 -13.40 -22.51
CA LYS A 154 -7.31 -12.87 -22.88
C LYS A 154 -7.20 -11.68 -23.82
N VAL A 155 -6.30 -10.73 -23.52
CA VAL A 155 -6.05 -9.56 -24.36
C VAL A 155 -5.41 -9.96 -25.70
N LEU A 156 -4.43 -10.88 -25.69
CA LEU A 156 -3.79 -11.40 -26.89
C LEU A 156 -4.73 -12.23 -27.77
N TYR A 157 -5.62 -13.02 -27.17
CA TYR A 157 -6.64 -13.80 -27.87
C TYR A 157 -7.56 -12.91 -28.71
N ARG A 158 -7.80 -11.68 -28.24
CA ARG A 158 -8.61 -10.64 -28.89
C ARG A 158 -7.82 -9.81 -29.91
N ASN A 159 -6.56 -10.18 -30.20
CA ASN A 159 -5.65 -9.54 -31.17
C ASN A 159 -5.39 -8.04 -30.85
N ALA A 160 -5.12 -7.69 -29.60
CA ALA A 160 -4.78 -6.33 -29.23
C ALA A 160 -3.41 -5.92 -29.79
N ASP A 161 -3.32 -4.76 -30.44
CA ASP A 161 -2.08 -4.11 -30.91
C ASP A 161 -1.47 -3.23 -29.82
N ILE A 162 -2.34 -2.60 -29.00
CA ILE A 162 -1.98 -1.76 -27.87
C ILE A 162 -2.48 -2.45 -26.59
N ILE A 163 -1.58 -2.68 -25.65
CA ILE A 163 -1.90 -3.35 -24.38
C ILE A 163 -1.60 -2.39 -23.22
N ILE A 164 -2.65 -2.05 -22.47
CA ILE A 164 -2.56 -1.21 -21.28
C ILE A 164 -2.46 -2.10 -20.05
N PHE A 165 -1.46 -1.89 -19.20
CA PHE A 165 -1.30 -2.55 -17.89
C PHE A 165 -1.45 -1.52 -16.77
N ASP A 166 -2.46 -1.71 -15.92
CA ASP A 166 -2.72 -0.82 -14.78
C ASP A 166 -2.18 -1.44 -13.48
N GLU A 167 -1.01 -0.97 -13.03
CA GLU A 167 -0.27 -1.42 -11.83
C GLU A 167 -0.12 -2.95 -11.74
N PRO A 168 0.37 -3.62 -12.80
CA PRO A 168 0.33 -5.09 -12.90
C PRO A 168 1.19 -5.82 -11.87
N THR A 169 2.14 -5.16 -11.24
CA THR A 169 3.11 -5.76 -10.30
C THR A 169 2.76 -5.50 -8.82
N ALA A 170 1.60 -4.88 -8.55
CA ALA A 170 1.21 -4.52 -7.19
C ALA A 170 1.02 -5.73 -6.26
N VAL A 171 0.71 -6.89 -6.83
CA VAL A 171 0.39 -8.14 -6.10
C VAL A 171 1.35 -9.29 -6.40
N LEU A 172 2.40 -9.05 -7.20
CA LEU A 172 3.38 -10.06 -7.61
C LEU A 172 4.55 -10.17 -6.63
N ALA A 173 5.08 -11.39 -6.48
CA ALA A 173 6.34 -11.61 -5.80
C ALA A 173 7.52 -11.06 -6.64
N PRO A 174 8.68 -10.71 -6.03
CA PRO A 174 9.83 -10.17 -6.77
C PRO A 174 10.26 -11.01 -7.97
N SER A 175 10.30 -12.34 -7.85
CA SER A 175 10.63 -13.26 -8.97
C SER A 175 9.59 -13.23 -10.09
N GLU A 176 8.32 -13.03 -9.76
CA GLU A 176 7.24 -12.91 -10.75
C GLU A 176 7.28 -11.56 -11.49
N VAL A 177 7.82 -10.52 -10.86
CA VAL A 177 8.05 -9.21 -11.52
C VAL A 177 9.06 -9.35 -12.65
N ASP A 178 10.16 -10.08 -12.44
CA ASP A 178 11.17 -10.31 -13.48
C ASP A 178 10.60 -11.10 -14.66
N ASP A 179 9.79 -12.13 -14.37
CA ASP A 179 9.05 -12.88 -15.39
C ASP A 179 8.12 -11.97 -16.20
N PHE A 180 7.38 -11.10 -15.51
CA PHE A 180 6.48 -10.14 -16.15
C PHE A 180 7.24 -9.15 -17.07
N ILE A 181 8.38 -8.62 -16.63
CA ILE A 181 9.23 -7.74 -17.44
C ILE A 181 9.71 -8.45 -18.71
N ASN A 182 10.06 -9.74 -18.60
CA ASN A 182 10.44 -10.54 -19.77
C ASN A 182 9.28 -10.73 -20.73
N ILE A 183 8.06 -10.93 -20.24
CA ILE A 183 6.85 -10.97 -21.09
C ILE A 183 6.67 -9.65 -21.84
N LEU A 184 6.83 -8.50 -21.21
CA LEU A 184 6.72 -7.19 -21.87
C LEU A 184 7.78 -7.01 -22.96
N LYS A 185 9.00 -7.52 -22.77
CA LYS A 185 10.06 -7.51 -23.80
C LYS A 185 9.63 -8.33 -25.03
N VAL A 186 9.10 -9.53 -24.81
CA VAL A 186 8.62 -10.39 -25.90
C VAL A 186 7.47 -9.71 -26.64
N LEU A 187 6.49 -9.14 -25.93
CA LEU A 187 5.37 -8.42 -26.55
C LEU A 187 5.84 -7.29 -27.48
N THR A 188 6.79 -6.49 -27.04
CA THR A 188 7.30 -5.36 -27.85
C THR A 188 8.19 -5.81 -29.01
N GLN A 189 8.93 -6.92 -28.87
CA GLN A 189 9.67 -7.54 -29.96
C GLN A 189 8.74 -8.07 -31.06
N GLU A 190 7.56 -8.58 -30.68
CA GLU A 190 6.50 -9.03 -31.59
C GLU A 190 5.65 -7.89 -32.15
N GLY A 191 5.99 -6.64 -31.86
CA GLY A 191 5.38 -5.43 -32.44
C GLY A 191 4.23 -4.82 -31.65
N HIS A 192 3.84 -5.41 -30.50
CA HIS A 192 2.82 -4.81 -29.64
C HIS A 192 3.33 -3.51 -29.00
N THR A 193 2.43 -2.56 -28.82
CA THR A 193 2.69 -1.33 -28.07
C THR A 193 2.18 -1.53 -26.64
N VAL A 194 3.00 -1.22 -25.66
CA VAL A 194 2.65 -1.39 -24.25
C VAL A 194 2.56 -0.04 -23.56
N ILE A 195 1.45 0.21 -22.88
CA ILE A 195 1.29 1.34 -21.97
C ILE A 195 1.30 0.77 -20.54
N LEU A 196 2.36 1.09 -19.78
CA LEU A 196 2.57 0.57 -18.42
C LEU A 196 2.30 1.67 -17.39
N ILE A 197 1.25 1.50 -16.60
CA ILE A 197 0.97 2.38 -15.46
C ILE A 197 1.65 1.80 -14.23
N THR A 198 2.51 2.59 -13.61
CA THR A 198 3.17 2.21 -12.36
C THR A 198 3.62 3.46 -11.59
N HIS A 199 3.86 3.31 -10.30
CA HIS A 199 4.52 4.31 -9.47
C HIS A 199 5.95 3.88 -9.08
N LYS A 200 6.42 2.71 -9.55
CA LYS A 200 7.71 2.12 -9.22
C LYS A 200 8.76 2.45 -10.29
N ILE A 201 9.72 3.30 -9.95
CA ILE A 201 10.76 3.76 -10.87
C ILE A 201 11.64 2.60 -11.35
N LYS A 202 11.94 1.61 -10.48
CA LYS A 202 12.75 0.43 -10.84
C LYS A 202 12.13 -0.34 -12.02
N GLU A 203 10.80 -0.51 -12.06
CA GLU A 203 10.11 -1.18 -13.17
C GLU A 203 10.24 -0.39 -14.47
N ILE A 204 10.07 0.94 -14.40
CA ILE A 204 10.21 1.81 -15.56
C ILE A 204 11.62 1.71 -16.16
N ARG A 205 12.65 1.73 -15.30
CA ARG A 205 14.05 1.59 -15.72
C ARG A 205 14.35 0.29 -16.45
N SER A 206 13.71 -0.79 -16.04
CA SER A 206 14.00 -2.13 -16.58
C SER A 206 13.44 -2.36 -17.97
N ILE A 207 12.38 -1.60 -18.40
CA ILE A 207 11.65 -1.93 -19.63
C ILE A 207 11.17 -0.73 -20.44
N ALA A 208 10.84 0.42 -19.80
CA ALA A 208 10.25 1.53 -20.52
C ALA A 208 11.30 2.29 -21.36
N LYS A 209 10.91 2.67 -22.57
CA LYS A 209 11.72 3.56 -23.41
C LYS A 209 11.44 5.01 -23.09
N ARG A 210 10.16 5.35 -22.99
CA ARG A 210 9.69 6.70 -22.62
C ARG A 210 8.76 6.63 -21.42
N CYS A 211 8.68 7.74 -20.70
CA CYS A 211 7.81 7.89 -19.55
C CYS A 211 7.12 9.25 -19.59
N THR A 212 5.80 9.25 -19.43
CA THR A 212 5.03 10.46 -19.15
C THR A 212 4.73 10.55 -17.67
N ILE A 213 5.13 11.64 -17.05
CA ILE A 213 4.88 11.90 -15.64
C ILE A 213 3.54 12.62 -15.49
N MET A 214 2.63 12.05 -14.69
CA MET A 214 1.34 12.66 -14.37
C MET A 214 1.30 13.13 -12.92
N ARG A 215 0.73 14.32 -12.68
CA ARG A 215 0.54 14.87 -11.35
C ARG A 215 -0.71 15.77 -11.33
N LEU A 216 -1.58 15.56 -10.31
CA LEU A 216 -2.80 16.36 -10.09
C LEU A 216 -3.67 16.49 -11.35
N GLY A 217 -3.87 15.38 -12.07
CA GLY A 217 -4.70 15.32 -13.27
C GLY A 217 -4.04 15.84 -14.55
N ARG A 218 -2.78 16.25 -14.55
CA ARG A 218 -2.07 16.81 -15.71
C ARG A 218 -0.85 16.00 -16.10
N ALA A 219 -0.51 15.98 -17.37
CA ALA A 219 0.76 15.50 -17.87
C ALA A 219 1.84 16.56 -17.66
N VAL A 220 2.78 16.31 -16.75
CA VAL A 220 3.84 17.27 -16.39
C VAL A 220 4.92 17.30 -17.46
N LYS A 221 5.41 16.13 -17.87
CA LYS A 221 6.47 15.98 -18.89
C LYS A 221 6.53 14.55 -19.42
N THR A 222 6.82 14.41 -20.69
CA THR A 222 7.24 13.13 -21.30
C THR A 222 8.75 13.16 -21.48
N VAL A 223 9.46 12.12 -21.01
CA VAL A 223 10.91 12.01 -21.05
C VAL A 223 11.35 10.69 -21.66
N ASP A 224 12.53 10.65 -22.25
CA ASP A 224 13.23 9.42 -22.57
C ASP A 224 13.91 8.89 -21.30
N ILE A 225 13.74 7.61 -21.01
CA ILE A 225 14.23 7.02 -19.75
C ILE A 225 15.75 6.97 -19.71
N ALA A 226 16.41 6.89 -20.85
CA ALA A 226 17.88 6.89 -20.92
C ALA A 226 18.50 8.25 -20.58
N GLU A 227 17.74 9.35 -20.70
CA GLU A 227 18.23 10.73 -20.52
C GLU A 227 17.95 11.34 -19.15
N ILE A 228 17.20 10.65 -18.27
CA ILE A 228 16.79 11.19 -16.98
C ILE A 228 17.25 10.28 -15.85
N ASN A 229 17.70 10.82 -14.70
CA ASN A 229 18.03 10.04 -13.51
C ASN A 229 16.80 9.85 -12.58
N ASP A 230 16.91 8.93 -11.59
CA ASP A 230 15.81 8.58 -10.68
C ASP A 230 15.41 9.74 -9.77
N LYS A 231 16.38 10.57 -9.36
CA LYS A 231 16.12 11.74 -8.51
C LYS A 231 15.24 12.77 -9.23
N ASP A 232 15.51 13.01 -10.50
CA ASP A 232 14.74 13.94 -11.32
C ASP A 232 13.36 13.38 -11.66
N LEU A 233 13.25 12.05 -11.93
CA LEU A 233 11.95 11.39 -12.10
C LEU A 233 11.09 11.54 -10.84
N THR A 234 11.66 11.27 -9.67
CA THR A 234 10.99 11.42 -8.38
C THR A 234 10.56 12.87 -8.14
N LYS A 235 11.44 13.83 -8.42
CA LYS A 235 11.15 15.26 -8.30
C LYS A 235 9.99 15.71 -9.20
N LEU A 236 9.96 15.25 -10.45
CA LEU A 236 8.85 15.55 -11.38
C LEU A 236 7.53 14.93 -10.90
N MET A 237 7.57 13.71 -10.36
CA MET A 237 6.40 12.98 -9.87
C MET A 237 5.78 13.65 -8.63
N ILE A 238 6.59 14.02 -7.64
CA ILE A 238 6.13 14.55 -6.34
C ILE A 238 6.06 16.09 -6.37
N GLY A 239 6.89 16.74 -7.17
CA GLY A 239 6.97 18.20 -7.27
C GLY A 239 7.81 18.86 -6.18
N LYS A 240 8.52 18.08 -5.36
CA LYS A 240 9.45 18.52 -4.31
C LYS A 240 10.67 17.59 -4.29
N GLU A 241 11.79 18.06 -3.77
CA GLU A 241 12.87 17.14 -3.40
C GLU A 241 12.44 16.32 -2.19
N VAL A 242 12.38 15.00 -2.37
CA VAL A 242 12.09 14.06 -1.29
C VAL A 242 13.42 13.69 -0.64
N SER A 243 13.55 14.00 0.63
CA SER A 243 14.61 13.48 1.48
C SER A 243 13.96 12.74 2.65
N LEU A 244 13.94 11.41 2.60
CA LEU A 244 13.54 10.58 3.74
C LEU A 244 14.58 10.63 4.87
N ARG A 245 15.80 11.14 4.58
CA ARG A 245 16.83 11.38 5.59
C ARG A 245 16.51 12.65 6.37
N SER A 246 15.73 12.54 7.43
CA SER A 246 15.64 13.58 8.46
C SER A 246 16.84 13.47 9.39
N SER A 247 17.34 14.63 9.89
CA SER A 247 18.30 14.63 10.99
C SER A 247 17.62 14.06 12.23
N LYS A 248 17.97 12.82 12.58
CA LYS A 248 17.45 12.17 13.79
C LYS A 248 18.15 12.71 15.03
N ILE A 249 17.41 12.89 16.11
CA ILE A 249 17.99 13.24 17.42
C ILE A 249 18.76 12.01 17.94
N GLN A 250 20.00 12.18 18.36
CA GLN A 250 20.75 11.10 19.00
C GLN A 250 20.38 11.02 20.48
N PHE A 251 20.07 9.82 20.95
CA PHE A 251 19.81 9.54 22.37
C PHE A 251 21.08 8.94 23.01
N GLU A 252 21.61 9.56 24.06
CA GLU A 252 22.84 9.11 24.71
C GLU A 252 22.65 7.88 25.61
N ASN A 253 21.43 7.65 26.14
CA ASN A 253 21.12 6.56 27.06
C ASN A 253 20.07 5.62 26.51
N HIS A 254 20.46 4.47 26.01
CA HIS A 254 19.58 3.42 25.53
C HIS A 254 19.32 2.38 26.63
N PHE A 255 18.04 2.20 27.01
CA PHE A 255 17.59 1.06 27.80
C PHE A 255 16.50 0.31 27.05
N ASN A 256 16.35 -0.97 27.33
CA ASN A 256 15.33 -1.78 26.70
C ASN A 256 13.95 -1.41 27.25
N VAL A 257 13.00 -1.11 26.36
CA VAL A 257 11.58 -0.87 26.70
C VAL A 257 10.73 -2.13 26.45
N LEU A 258 11.19 -2.99 25.55
CA LEU A 258 10.60 -4.29 25.26
C LEU A 258 11.71 -5.32 25.14
N GLU A 259 11.54 -6.49 25.78
CA GLU A 259 12.44 -7.63 25.69
C GLU A 259 11.65 -8.89 25.33
N ILE A 260 12.06 -9.55 24.27
CA ILE A 260 11.50 -10.81 23.80
C ILE A 260 12.54 -11.90 24.07
N LYS A 261 12.17 -12.95 24.83
CA LYS A 261 13.09 -14.01 25.24
C LYS A 261 12.57 -15.38 24.84
N ASN A 262 13.34 -16.08 23.98
CA ASN A 262 13.10 -17.44 23.50
C ASN A 262 11.66 -17.65 23.01
N LEU A 263 11.10 -16.65 22.32
CA LEU A 263 9.71 -16.61 21.91
C LEU A 263 9.44 -17.60 20.79
N SER A 264 8.43 -18.44 21.00
CA SER A 264 7.88 -19.28 19.93
C SER A 264 6.36 -19.16 19.89
N VAL A 265 5.81 -19.02 18.67
CA VAL A 265 4.39 -18.83 18.40
C VAL A 265 3.93 -19.84 17.35
N LYS A 266 2.76 -20.44 17.56
CA LYS A 266 2.10 -21.35 16.62
C LYS A 266 0.91 -20.68 15.95
N ASP A 267 0.66 -21.03 14.70
CA ASP A 267 -0.60 -20.71 14.04
C ASP A 267 -1.75 -21.62 14.51
N GLU A 268 -2.97 -21.35 14.03
CA GLU A 268 -4.18 -22.12 14.38
C GLU A 268 -4.08 -23.60 13.98
N ARG A 269 -3.21 -23.96 13.03
CA ARG A 269 -2.94 -25.33 12.57
C ARG A 269 -1.83 -26.01 13.35
N GLY A 270 -1.25 -25.34 14.37
CA GLY A 270 -0.16 -25.84 15.20
C GLY A 270 1.24 -25.72 14.60
N VAL A 271 1.38 -25.06 13.44
CA VAL A 271 2.68 -24.83 12.78
C VAL A 271 3.42 -23.71 13.48
N LEU A 272 4.71 -23.93 13.83
CA LEU A 272 5.58 -22.90 14.40
C LEU A 272 5.89 -21.82 13.35
N LYS A 273 5.38 -20.61 13.59
CA LYS A 273 5.61 -19.40 12.77
C LYS A 273 6.70 -18.51 13.32
N VAL A 274 6.88 -18.49 14.64
CA VAL A 274 7.99 -17.83 15.33
C VAL A 274 8.74 -18.88 16.10
N LYS A 275 10.08 -18.94 15.95
CA LYS A 275 10.93 -20.03 16.42
C LYS A 275 12.10 -19.48 17.23
N ASP A 276 11.99 -19.52 18.56
CA ASP A 276 13.06 -19.17 19.50
C ASP A 276 13.65 -17.76 19.30
N VAL A 277 12.76 -16.78 19.08
CA VAL A 277 13.16 -15.39 18.80
C VAL A 277 13.61 -14.69 20.08
N ASN A 278 14.78 -14.05 20.00
CA ASN A 278 15.32 -13.13 21.00
C ASN A 278 15.49 -11.75 20.35
N LEU A 279 14.84 -10.74 20.90
CA LEU A 279 14.85 -9.38 20.34
C LEU A 279 14.64 -8.36 21.46
N ASN A 280 15.24 -7.20 21.34
CA ASN A 280 15.03 -6.08 22.23
C ASN A 280 14.75 -4.80 21.45
N LEU A 281 13.84 -3.99 21.97
CA LEU A 281 13.54 -2.64 21.49
C LEU A 281 14.03 -1.64 22.52
N ARG A 282 14.87 -0.68 22.10
CA ARG A 282 15.44 0.36 22.95
C ARG A 282 14.51 1.59 23.00
N ASN A 283 14.62 2.40 24.04
CA ASN A 283 13.90 3.67 24.09
C ASN A 283 14.38 4.65 23.03
N GLY A 284 13.44 5.36 22.40
CA GLY A 284 13.79 6.36 21.40
C GLY A 284 14.47 5.79 20.15
N GLU A 285 14.19 4.51 19.79
CA GLU A 285 14.67 3.94 18.55
C GLU A 285 13.52 3.50 17.62
N ILE A 286 13.81 3.42 16.34
CA ILE A 286 13.02 2.71 15.35
C ILE A 286 13.77 1.42 15.01
N LEU A 287 13.28 0.28 15.51
CA LEU A 287 13.78 -1.03 15.15
C LEU A 287 12.98 -1.56 13.96
N GLY A 288 13.65 -1.75 12.82
CA GLY A 288 13.07 -2.37 11.63
C GLY A 288 13.08 -3.89 11.74
N ILE A 289 12.02 -4.55 11.26
CA ILE A 289 12.03 -5.99 10.99
C ILE A 289 11.85 -6.18 9.49
N SER A 290 12.89 -6.73 8.85
CA SER A 290 12.89 -7.14 7.46
C SER A 290 12.63 -8.64 7.33
N GLY A 291 12.25 -9.11 6.14
CA GLY A 291 12.09 -10.52 5.79
C GLY A 291 11.10 -10.68 4.63
N ILE A 292 11.10 -11.84 3.99
CA ILE A 292 10.09 -12.16 2.96
C ILE A 292 8.71 -12.35 3.60
N GLU A 293 7.66 -12.12 2.83
CA GLU A 293 6.28 -12.31 3.30
C GLU A 293 6.08 -13.75 3.82
N GLY A 294 5.49 -13.88 5.02
CA GLY A 294 5.28 -15.19 5.65
C GLY A 294 6.42 -15.71 6.52
N SER A 295 7.53 -14.96 6.68
CA SER A 295 8.65 -15.36 7.57
C SER A 295 8.32 -15.23 9.06
N GLY A 296 7.09 -14.86 9.46
CA GLY A 296 6.64 -14.82 10.85
C GLY A 296 6.63 -13.43 11.49
N GLN A 297 6.89 -12.35 10.73
CA GLN A 297 6.91 -10.98 11.25
C GLN A 297 5.56 -10.56 11.84
N GLU A 298 4.45 -10.86 11.14
CA GLU A 298 3.10 -10.56 11.63
C GLU A 298 2.76 -11.40 12.86
N ASP A 299 3.14 -12.69 12.85
CA ASP A 299 2.92 -13.59 14.00
C ASP A 299 3.66 -13.10 15.26
N LEU A 300 4.86 -12.54 15.09
CA LEU A 300 5.62 -11.92 16.18
C LEU A 300 4.89 -10.70 16.75
N VAL A 301 4.40 -9.81 15.90
CA VAL A 301 3.65 -8.63 16.35
C VAL A 301 2.31 -9.01 16.97
N ASP A 302 1.60 -9.97 16.39
CA ASP A 302 0.35 -10.51 16.94
C ASP A 302 0.54 -11.09 18.35
N ALA A 303 1.68 -11.74 18.61
CA ALA A 303 2.01 -12.23 19.94
C ALA A 303 2.27 -11.07 20.94
N ILE A 304 2.93 -9.99 20.51
CA ILE A 304 3.13 -8.79 21.35
C ILE A 304 1.78 -8.12 21.68
N LEU A 305 0.84 -8.14 20.73
CA LEU A 305 -0.50 -7.57 20.89
C LEU A 305 -1.47 -8.49 21.66
N GLY A 306 -1.05 -9.73 22.00
CA GLY A 306 -1.92 -10.72 22.62
C GLY A 306 -3.01 -11.28 21.70
N LEU A 307 -2.87 -11.10 20.36
CA LEU A 307 -3.74 -11.66 19.34
C LEU A 307 -3.43 -13.14 19.08
N LYS A 308 -2.17 -13.55 19.32
CA LYS A 308 -1.74 -14.96 19.27
C LYS A 308 -1.14 -15.39 20.60
N SER A 309 -1.43 -16.62 21.00
CA SER A 309 -0.90 -17.18 22.24
C SER A 309 0.58 -17.54 22.12
N ILE A 310 1.34 -17.22 23.16
CA ILE A 310 2.76 -17.58 23.28
C ILE A 310 2.88 -19.07 23.61
N PHE A 311 3.48 -19.86 22.70
CA PHE A 311 3.73 -21.28 22.91
C PHE A 311 4.92 -21.51 23.88
N LYS A 312 6.04 -20.81 23.67
CA LYS A 312 7.25 -20.87 24.53
C LYS A 312 7.86 -19.48 24.65
N GLY A 313 8.57 -19.23 25.74
CA GLY A 313 9.22 -17.95 26.00
C GLY A 313 8.30 -16.92 26.61
N ASP A 314 8.74 -15.67 26.59
CA ASP A 314 7.98 -14.54 27.16
C ASP A 314 8.35 -13.22 26.49
N ILE A 315 7.47 -12.22 26.67
CA ILE A 315 7.62 -10.83 26.21
C ILE A 315 7.49 -9.93 27.42
N PHE A 316 8.48 -9.09 27.66
CA PHE A 316 8.53 -8.18 28.80
C PHE A 316 8.51 -6.74 28.33
N LYS A 317 7.65 -5.91 28.94
CA LYS A 317 7.66 -4.47 28.77
C LYS A 317 8.17 -3.79 30.04
N LYS A 318 9.01 -2.79 29.91
CA LYS A 318 9.46 -1.95 31.01
C LYS A 318 8.34 -0.99 31.43
N ASN A 319 7.99 -1.00 32.72
CA ASN A 319 6.98 -0.10 33.27
C ASN A 319 7.57 1.26 33.67
N SER A 320 6.72 2.19 34.15
CA SER A 320 7.13 3.52 34.59
C SER A 320 8.06 3.52 35.80
N SER A 321 8.08 2.44 36.61
CA SER A 321 8.99 2.25 37.73
C SER A 321 10.34 1.66 37.36
N GLY A 322 10.53 1.31 36.06
CA GLY A 322 11.76 0.72 35.53
C GLY A 322 11.83 -0.80 35.62
N SER A 323 10.82 -1.48 36.18
CA SER A 323 10.75 -2.95 36.24
C SER A 323 10.16 -3.55 34.98
N LEU A 324 10.57 -4.80 34.66
CA LEU A 324 10.05 -5.56 33.53
C LEU A 324 8.76 -6.29 33.95
N GLU A 325 7.72 -6.15 33.18
CA GLU A 325 6.43 -6.83 33.34
C GLU A 325 6.17 -7.73 32.15
N SER A 326 5.77 -8.98 32.41
CA SER A 326 5.39 -9.92 31.36
C SER A 326 4.08 -9.49 30.68
N LEU A 327 4.03 -9.60 29.36
CA LEU A 327 2.82 -9.40 28.56
C LEU A 327 2.07 -10.72 28.31
N LYS A 328 2.67 -11.87 28.69
CA LYS A 328 2.10 -13.20 28.49
C LYS A 328 0.78 -13.37 29.22
N GLY A 329 -0.25 -13.78 28.48
CA GLY A 329 -1.59 -14.02 29.04
C GLY A 329 -2.41 -12.75 29.32
N LEU A 330 -1.90 -11.56 28.99
CA LEU A 330 -2.68 -10.33 29.07
C LEU A 330 -3.72 -10.28 27.94
N THR A 331 -4.86 -9.70 28.23
CA THR A 331 -5.87 -9.38 27.22
C THR A 331 -5.43 -8.21 26.35
N ILE A 332 -5.99 -8.10 25.13
CA ILE A 332 -5.72 -6.98 24.21
C ILE A 332 -5.94 -5.63 24.89
N LYS A 333 -7.02 -5.50 25.69
CA LYS A 333 -7.29 -4.28 26.44
C LYS A 333 -6.17 -3.95 27.44
N GLN A 334 -5.70 -4.93 28.23
CA GLN A 334 -4.60 -4.73 29.17
C GLN A 334 -3.30 -4.32 28.45
N ILE A 335 -3.06 -4.81 27.23
CA ILE A 335 -1.90 -4.43 26.41
C ILE A 335 -2.05 -2.99 25.91
N ILE A 336 -3.24 -2.57 25.47
CA ILE A 336 -3.53 -1.17 25.13
C ILE A 336 -3.32 -0.25 26.35
N ASP A 337 -3.79 -0.65 27.52
CA ASP A 337 -3.62 0.11 28.79
C ASP A 337 -2.14 0.24 29.18
N LYS A 338 -1.27 -0.68 28.73
CA LYS A 338 0.18 -0.57 28.84
C LYS A 338 0.82 0.33 27.78
N LYS A 339 0.01 1.11 27.05
CA LYS A 339 0.46 2.07 26.05
C LYS A 339 1.26 1.45 24.88
N ILE A 340 0.81 0.32 24.39
CA ILE A 340 1.28 -0.27 23.14
C ILE A 340 0.26 0.08 22.05
N GLY A 341 0.68 0.92 21.09
CA GLY A 341 -0.12 1.29 19.91
C GLY A 341 0.16 0.34 18.73
N ASN A 342 -0.80 0.20 17.81
CA ASN A 342 -0.67 -0.67 16.66
C ASN A 342 -1.24 -0.07 15.38
N ILE A 343 -0.41 0.00 14.35
CA ILE A 343 -0.79 0.30 12.96
C ILE A 343 -0.74 -1.04 12.21
N PRO A 344 -1.89 -1.66 11.86
CA PRO A 344 -1.93 -2.97 11.23
C PRO A 344 -1.57 -2.92 9.74
N SER A 345 -1.15 -4.07 9.19
CA SER A 345 -0.83 -4.23 7.75
C SER A 345 -2.04 -4.03 6.84
N ASP A 346 -3.20 -4.60 7.23
CA ASP A 346 -4.46 -4.40 6.52
C ASP A 346 -5.31 -3.33 7.21
N ARG A 347 -5.27 -2.12 6.63
CA ARG A 347 -6.01 -0.97 7.14
C ARG A 347 -7.52 -1.12 7.10
N GLN A 348 -8.05 -1.84 6.11
CA GLN A 348 -9.50 -1.98 5.90
C GLN A 348 -10.09 -3.10 6.75
N ARG A 349 -9.36 -4.21 6.91
CA ARG A 349 -9.82 -5.38 7.63
C ARG A 349 -9.57 -5.28 9.13
N HIS A 350 -8.42 -4.74 9.53
CA HIS A 350 -7.96 -4.71 10.91
C HIS A 350 -7.80 -3.30 11.51
N GLY A 351 -7.74 -2.28 10.64
CA GLY A 351 -7.46 -0.91 11.07
C GLY A 351 -8.69 -0.04 11.25
N LEU A 352 -9.72 -0.18 10.41
CA LEU A 352 -10.86 0.73 10.31
C LEU A 352 -12.19 -0.02 10.31
N ILE A 353 -13.24 0.64 10.80
CA ILE A 353 -14.62 0.26 10.52
C ILE A 353 -15.09 1.13 9.36
N LEU A 354 -15.16 0.56 8.15
CA LEU A 354 -15.38 1.30 6.90
C LEU A 354 -16.69 2.09 6.85
N GLU A 355 -17.75 1.60 7.51
CA GLU A 355 -19.05 2.28 7.59
C GLU A 355 -19.06 3.45 8.59
N PHE A 356 -18.08 3.51 9.49
CA PHE A 356 -17.94 4.59 10.45
C PHE A 356 -17.30 5.83 9.78
N ASN A 357 -17.60 6.99 10.33
CA ASN A 357 -16.97 8.24 9.94
C ASN A 357 -15.58 8.38 10.58
N VAL A 358 -14.83 9.42 10.19
CA VAL A 358 -13.47 9.71 10.69
C VAL A 358 -13.47 9.87 12.20
N MET A 359 -14.40 10.65 12.76
CA MET A 359 -14.50 10.87 14.21
C MET A 359 -14.73 9.57 14.99
N GLN A 360 -15.63 8.71 14.51
CA GLN A 360 -15.92 7.43 15.14
C GLN A 360 -14.71 6.49 15.10
N ASN A 361 -13.98 6.45 13.97
CA ASN A 361 -12.76 5.65 13.86
C ASN A 361 -11.63 6.17 14.76
N ILE A 362 -11.49 7.48 14.92
CA ILE A 362 -10.52 8.06 15.87
C ILE A 362 -10.87 7.68 17.31
N GLY A 363 -12.15 7.66 17.67
CA GLY A 363 -12.64 7.35 19.02
C GLY A 363 -12.62 5.86 19.40
N LEU A 364 -12.36 4.93 18.45
CA LEU A 364 -12.54 3.47 18.68
C LEU A 364 -11.80 2.90 19.90
N LYS A 365 -10.61 3.40 20.21
CA LYS A 365 -9.80 2.91 21.35
C LYS A 365 -9.93 3.79 22.61
N SER A 366 -10.75 4.83 22.53
CA SER A 366 -10.83 5.85 23.59
C SER A 366 -12.17 5.84 24.33
N PHE A 367 -13.12 4.99 23.94
CA PHE A 367 -14.49 5.02 24.45
C PHE A 367 -14.63 4.70 25.95
N ASP A 368 -13.66 4.03 26.54
CA ASP A 368 -13.61 3.70 27.97
C ASP A 368 -12.43 4.36 28.71
N ASN A 369 -11.70 5.25 28.04
CA ASN A 369 -10.60 5.97 28.65
C ASN A 369 -11.13 7.12 29.54
N PRO A 370 -10.81 7.15 30.87
CA PRO A 370 -11.25 8.20 31.78
C PRO A 370 -10.94 9.63 31.35
N ASP A 371 -9.87 9.84 30.57
CA ASP A 371 -9.50 11.16 30.07
C ASP A 371 -10.49 11.69 29.02
N TYR A 372 -11.18 10.79 28.28
CA TYR A 372 -12.25 11.12 27.35
C TYR A 372 -13.64 11.06 28.00
N LEU A 373 -13.72 10.50 29.22
CA LEU A 373 -14.93 10.50 30.04
C LEU A 373 -14.99 11.70 30.99
N GLY A 374 -14.08 12.64 30.89
CA GLY A 374 -14.03 13.83 31.72
C GLY A 374 -13.63 13.60 33.18
N LEU A 375 -13.05 12.44 33.53
CA LEU A 375 -12.83 12.00 34.92
C LEU A 375 -11.42 12.23 35.50
N LYS A 376 -10.41 12.67 34.71
CA LYS A 376 -9.06 12.94 35.26
C LYS A 376 -8.50 14.29 34.86
N LYS A 377 -8.18 15.07 35.90
CA LYS A 377 -7.28 16.22 35.88
C LYS A 377 -5.83 15.77 36.03
N ASN A 378 -4.95 16.41 35.26
CA ASN A 378 -3.50 16.35 35.32
C ASN A 378 -2.84 15.14 34.64
N ARG A 379 -2.54 15.31 33.33
CA ARG A 379 -1.28 14.90 32.66
C ARG A 379 -1.36 15.14 31.17
N LEU A 380 -1.27 16.42 30.76
CA LEU A 380 -0.85 16.77 29.40
C LEU A 380 0.20 17.86 29.52
N LYS A 381 1.34 17.47 30.07
CA LYS A 381 2.60 18.18 29.92
C LYS A 381 3.59 17.16 29.37
N SER A 382 3.65 17.02 28.07
CA SER A 382 4.87 16.64 27.38
C SER A 382 4.69 16.79 25.88
N SER A 383 5.56 17.56 25.29
CA SER A 383 6.11 17.56 23.93
C SER A 383 5.24 17.74 22.69
N PHE A 384 3.94 17.80 22.76
CA PHE A 384 3.17 18.45 21.71
C PHE A 384 2.86 19.87 22.14
N ASP A 385 3.51 20.86 21.55
CA ASP A 385 3.19 22.28 21.70
C ASP A 385 1.86 22.62 20.97
N LEU A 386 0.87 21.76 21.18
CA LEU A 386 -0.54 22.07 21.12
C LEU A 386 -0.83 22.74 22.45
N LYS A 387 -0.83 24.09 22.49
CA LYS A 387 -1.34 24.90 23.61
C LYS A 387 -2.77 24.50 23.92
N PHE A 388 -2.92 23.40 24.68
CA PHE A 388 -4.21 22.81 25.03
C PHE A 388 -4.57 23.13 26.46
N ASN A 389 -5.15 24.31 26.69
CA ASN A 389 -5.84 24.67 27.94
C ASN A 389 -7.24 24.01 28.01
N PHE A 390 -7.32 22.73 27.61
CA PHE A 390 -8.57 21.97 27.49
C PHE A 390 -9.10 21.49 28.85
N PHE A 391 -8.22 21.21 29.79
CA PHE A 391 -8.59 20.63 31.08
C PHE A 391 -9.30 21.59 32.06
N ASN A 392 -9.07 22.89 31.95
CA ASN A 392 -9.72 23.85 32.82
C ASN A 392 -11.20 24.09 32.51
N PHE A 393 -11.62 23.83 31.29
CA PHE A 393 -13.03 23.94 30.90
C PHE A 393 -13.88 22.77 31.41
N ILE A 394 -13.33 21.56 31.42
CA ILE A 394 -14.06 20.33 31.77
C ILE A 394 -14.29 20.22 33.29
N LYS A 395 -13.37 20.71 34.13
CA LYS A 395 -13.48 20.63 35.61
C LYS A 395 -14.71 21.34 36.16
N ARG A 396 -15.15 22.43 35.53
CA ARG A 396 -16.30 23.23 36.01
C ARG A 396 -17.67 22.62 35.73
N GLN A 397 -17.79 21.76 34.72
CA GLN A 397 -19.07 21.14 34.35
C GLN A 397 -19.35 19.81 35.06
N PHE A 398 -18.33 19.06 35.49
CA PHE A 398 -18.46 17.70 36.02
C PHE A 398 -18.58 17.56 37.54
N ASP A 399 -18.26 18.57 38.31
CA ASP A 399 -18.48 18.53 39.77
C ASP A 399 -19.98 18.52 40.15
N LYS A 400 -20.90 18.74 39.21
CA LYS A 400 -22.35 18.77 39.47
C LYS A 400 -23.10 17.47 39.18
N VAL A 401 -22.49 16.47 38.48
CA VAL A 401 -23.19 15.21 38.15
C VAL A 401 -22.39 14.01 38.68
N LYS A 402 -22.36 13.83 39.98
CA LYS A 402 -21.94 12.59 40.62
C LYS A 402 -23.09 11.57 40.52
N ARG A 403 -22.78 10.42 39.85
CA ARG A 403 -23.51 9.14 39.89
C ARG A 403 -24.80 9.08 39.06
N GLN A 404 -24.65 8.78 37.81
CA GLN A 404 -25.47 7.88 36.96
C GLN A 404 -25.32 8.32 35.52
N PHE A 405 -24.86 7.47 34.64
CA PHE A 405 -24.55 7.69 33.20
C PHE A 405 -23.24 8.47 32.94
N VAL A 406 -22.13 7.77 32.99
CA VAL A 406 -20.88 8.23 32.38
C VAL A 406 -21.05 8.09 30.86
N GLY A 407 -21.50 9.16 30.21
CA GLY A 407 -21.61 9.22 28.76
C GLY A 407 -20.32 9.72 28.13
N PHE A 408 -19.95 9.16 27.01
CA PHE A 408 -18.84 9.62 26.17
C PHE A 408 -19.12 11.06 25.69
N ASP A 409 -18.23 12.01 25.97
CA ASP A 409 -18.43 13.41 25.54
C ASP A 409 -18.07 13.59 24.05
N LEU A 410 -19.10 13.54 23.21
CA LEU A 410 -18.98 13.73 21.77
C LEU A 410 -18.34 15.08 21.40
N ASN A 411 -18.46 16.12 22.19
CA ASN A 411 -17.87 17.42 21.91
C ASN A 411 -16.34 17.39 22.07
N ILE A 412 -15.87 16.64 23.04
CA ILE A 412 -14.44 16.40 23.25
C ILE A 412 -13.88 15.66 22.02
N LEU A 413 -14.51 14.55 21.64
CA LEU A 413 -14.08 13.76 20.50
C LEU A 413 -14.16 14.57 19.18
N LYS A 414 -15.21 15.37 18.98
CA LYS A 414 -15.37 16.25 17.83
C LYS A 414 -14.22 17.26 17.73
N LYS A 415 -13.84 17.88 18.85
CA LYS A 415 -12.74 18.85 18.90
C LYS A 415 -11.39 18.18 18.59
N LEU A 416 -11.10 17.07 19.25
CA LEU A 416 -9.90 16.28 19.01
C LEU A 416 -9.81 15.84 17.52
N SER A 417 -10.90 15.29 17.00
CA SER A 417 -10.94 14.78 15.61
C SER A 417 -10.67 15.89 14.59
N ASN A 418 -11.24 17.09 14.78
CA ASN A 418 -10.96 18.22 13.90
C ASN A 418 -9.48 18.63 13.92
N GLN A 419 -8.85 18.59 15.09
CA GLN A 419 -7.42 18.91 15.21
C GLN A 419 -6.55 17.85 14.54
N LEU A 420 -6.86 16.56 14.75
CA LEU A 420 -6.15 15.46 14.12
C LEU A 420 -6.31 15.47 12.59
N VAL A 421 -7.52 15.75 12.08
CA VAL A 421 -7.77 15.90 10.64
C VAL A 421 -6.88 16.99 10.04
N ASN A 422 -6.73 18.12 10.72
CA ASN A 422 -5.87 19.21 10.26
C ASN A 422 -4.37 18.87 10.40
N TYR A 423 -3.96 18.30 11.52
CA TYR A 423 -2.55 17.99 11.81
C TYR A 423 -1.98 16.90 10.89
N PHE A 424 -2.78 15.86 10.61
CA PHE A 424 -2.41 14.76 9.70
C PHE A 424 -2.78 15.04 8.23
N ASP A 425 -3.37 16.20 7.93
CA ASP A 425 -3.85 16.57 6.59
C ASP A 425 -4.71 15.46 5.96
N ILE A 426 -5.75 15.02 6.69
CA ILE A 426 -6.70 14.00 6.20
C ILE A 426 -7.66 14.68 5.21
N ARG A 427 -7.75 14.14 3.98
CA ARG A 427 -8.57 14.72 2.91
C ARG A 427 -9.58 13.72 2.35
N PRO A 428 -10.81 14.17 1.96
CA PRO A 428 -11.33 15.53 2.13
C PRO A 428 -11.54 15.88 3.60
N ARG A 429 -11.34 17.16 3.96
CA ARG A 429 -11.54 17.63 5.34
C ARG A 429 -12.99 17.44 5.77
N GLY A 430 -13.20 16.76 6.89
CA GLY A 430 -14.53 16.54 7.45
C GLY A 430 -14.56 15.30 8.35
N ILE A 431 -14.81 15.52 9.63
CA ILE A 431 -14.84 14.42 10.63
C ILE A 431 -16.04 13.49 10.49
N LEU A 432 -17.07 13.90 9.75
CA LEU A 432 -18.29 13.12 9.51
C LEU A 432 -18.23 12.33 8.19
N ASN A 433 -17.17 12.48 7.39
CA ASN A 433 -16.98 11.69 6.19
C ASN A 433 -16.76 10.21 6.55
N LYS A 434 -17.51 9.30 5.91
CA LYS A 434 -17.28 7.86 6.06
C LYS A 434 -15.92 7.48 5.51
N VAL A 435 -15.15 6.70 6.26
CA VAL A 435 -13.77 6.36 5.88
C VAL A 435 -13.67 5.50 4.62
N LYS A 436 -14.72 4.78 4.25
CA LYS A 436 -14.79 4.02 2.99
C LYS A 436 -14.65 4.87 1.73
N TYR A 437 -14.95 6.17 1.80
CA TYR A 437 -14.83 7.10 0.68
C TYR A 437 -13.48 7.84 0.64
N LEU A 438 -12.62 7.61 1.63
CA LEU A 438 -11.28 8.17 1.66
C LEU A 438 -10.33 7.34 0.78
N SER A 439 -9.33 8.00 0.17
CA SER A 439 -8.22 7.28 -0.47
C SER A 439 -7.44 6.45 0.56
N GLY A 440 -6.71 5.42 0.08
CA GLY A 440 -5.90 4.56 0.95
C GLY A 440 -4.95 5.33 1.85
N GLY A 441 -4.27 6.36 1.33
CA GLY A 441 -3.39 7.22 2.12
C GLY A 441 -4.14 7.99 3.21
N ASN A 442 -5.35 8.49 2.94
CA ASN A 442 -6.14 9.19 3.95
C ASN A 442 -6.75 8.22 4.97
N GLN A 443 -7.13 6.99 4.57
CA GLN A 443 -7.51 5.92 5.51
C GLN A 443 -6.37 5.61 6.47
N GLN A 444 -5.14 5.48 5.98
CA GLN A 444 -3.96 5.23 6.80
C GLN A 444 -3.66 6.37 7.77
N LYS A 445 -3.81 7.63 7.32
CA LYS A 445 -3.67 8.81 8.18
C LYS A 445 -4.68 8.82 9.33
N VAL A 446 -5.90 8.31 9.15
CA VAL A 446 -6.91 8.16 10.23
C VAL A 446 -6.41 7.17 11.29
N ILE A 447 -5.86 6.02 10.88
CA ILE A 447 -5.30 5.02 11.81
C ILE A 447 -4.14 5.60 12.59
N ILE A 448 -3.17 6.21 11.90
CA ILE A 448 -1.98 6.80 12.52
C ILE A 448 -2.38 7.92 13.49
N ALA A 449 -3.32 8.78 13.09
CA ALA A 449 -3.84 9.85 13.94
C ALA A 449 -4.46 9.29 15.23
N ARG A 450 -5.24 8.20 15.15
CA ARG A 450 -5.80 7.51 16.31
C ARG A 450 -4.69 6.95 17.21
N GLU A 451 -3.77 6.16 16.66
CA GLU A 451 -2.74 5.50 17.45
C GLU A 451 -1.78 6.49 18.13
N ILE A 452 -1.34 7.52 17.40
CA ILE A 452 -0.44 8.56 17.95
C ILE A 452 -1.14 9.42 18.99
N SER A 453 -2.44 9.71 18.83
CA SER A 453 -3.20 10.52 19.80
C SER A 453 -3.35 9.87 21.18
N LEU A 454 -3.15 8.56 21.26
CA LEU A 454 -3.14 7.81 22.53
C LEU A 454 -1.80 7.87 23.26
N GLU A 455 -0.81 8.56 22.70
CA GLU A 455 0.53 8.71 23.26
C GLU A 455 1.17 7.37 23.68
N PRO A 456 1.35 6.41 22.75
CA PRO A 456 1.92 5.11 23.07
C PRO A 456 3.39 5.25 23.47
N ASP A 457 3.85 4.43 24.44
CA ASP A 457 5.27 4.28 24.74
C ASP A 457 5.98 3.47 23.64
N ILE A 458 5.26 2.48 23.10
CA ILE A 458 5.71 1.61 22.01
C ILE A 458 4.67 1.65 20.90
N LEU A 459 5.12 1.96 19.67
CA LEU A 459 4.30 1.91 18.46
C LEU A 459 4.73 0.75 17.58
N LEU A 460 3.84 -0.21 17.36
CA LEU A 460 4.03 -1.30 16.41
C LEU A 460 3.44 -0.86 15.06
N ALA A 461 4.25 -0.76 14.04
CA ALA A 461 3.83 -0.32 12.71
C ALA A 461 4.13 -1.42 11.68
N ILE A 462 3.08 -2.10 11.18
CA ILE A 462 3.21 -3.20 10.24
C ILE A 462 2.85 -2.69 8.85
N GLN A 463 3.83 -2.67 7.95
CA GLN A 463 3.66 -2.21 6.56
C GLN A 463 2.82 -0.92 6.45
N PRO A 464 3.15 0.15 7.23
CA PRO A 464 2.29 1.32 7.38
C PRO A 464 2.10 2.09 6.07
N THR A 465 2.90 1.82 5.08
CA THR A 465 2.96 2.49 3.77
C THR A 465 2.47 1.63 2.62
N ARG A 466 2.08 0.37 2.88
CA ARG A 466 1.67 -0.58 1.83
C ARG A 466 0.55 -0.02 0.94
N GLY A 467 0.82 0.04 -0.38
CA GLY A 467 -0.14 0.49 -1.38
C GLY A 467 -0.50 1.98 -1.30
N LEU A 468 0.43 2.80 -0.81
CA LEU A 468 0.30 4.25 -0.76
C LEU A 468 1.19 4.93 -1.80
N ASP A 469 0.84 6.17 -2.13
CA ASP A 469 1.68 7.03 -2.95
C ASP A 469 2.90 7.57 -2.17
N VAL A 470 3.94 7.99 -2.90
CA VAL A 470 5.22 8.43 -2.29
C VAL A 470 5.04 9.62 -1.35
N GLY A 471 4.13 10.55 -1.66
CA GLY A 471 3.85 11.70 -0.79
C GLY A 471 3.17 11.30 0.52
N ALA A 472 2.28 10.28 0.48
CA ALA A 472 1.68 9.71 1.68
C ALA A 472 2.73 8.94 2.50
N VAL A 473 3.62 8.18 1.85
CA VAL A 473 4.74 7.46 2.47
C VAL A 473 5.64 8.41 3.26
N GLU A 474 6.09 9.51 2.62
CA GLU A 474 6.93 10.53 3.26
C GLU A 474 6.26 11.11 4.51
N ASN A 475 4.99 11.47 4.40
CA ASN A 475 4.24 12.03 5.54
C ASN A 475 4.15 11.04 6.70
N ILE A 476 3.89 9.76 6.42
CA ILE A 476 3.78 8.71 7.43
C ILE A 476 5.10 8.50 8.15
N TYR A 477 6.21 8.37 7.42
CA TYR A 477 7.52 8.18 8.05
C TYR A 477 7.96 9.40 8.83
N LYS A 478 7.67 10.61 8.35
CA LYS A 478 7.87 11.82 9.15
C LYS A 478 7.17 11.72 10.51
N ARG A 479 5.91 11.26 10.56
CA ARG A 479 5.17 11.10 11.81
C ARG A 479 5.75 10.00 12.70
N ILE A 480 6.24 8.91 12.12
CA ILE A 480 6.91 7.82 12.86
C ILE A 480 8.23 8.33 13.46
N ILE A 481 9.02 9.08 12.70
CA ILE A 481 10.28 9.68 13.20
C ILE A 481 9.99 10.70 14.30
N GLU A 482 8.96 11.53 14.18
CA GLU A 482 8.53 12.45 15.24
C GLU A 482 8.18 11.70 16.54
N GLN A 483 7.60 10.50 16.48
CA GLN A 483 7.35 9.69 17.67
C GLN A 483 8.66 9.23 18.33
N ARG A 484 9.60 8.74 17.53
CA ARG A 484 10.93 8.34 17.99
C ARG A 484 11.67 9.53 18.61
N ASP A 485 11.68 10.69 17.96
CA ASP A 485 12.35 11.91 18.45
C ASP A 485 11.69 12.48 19.72
N ALA A 486 10.41 12.15 19.97
CA ALA A 486 9.72 12.43 21.22
C ALA A 486 10.06 11.41 22.34
N GLY A 487 11.04 10.51 22.13
CA GLY A 487 11.49 9.52 23.11
C GLY A 487 10.63 8.25 23.16
N ARG A 488 9.73 8.05 22.19
CA ARG A 488 8.92 6.82 22.07
C ARG A 488 9.67 5.80 21.22
N SER A 489 9.31 4.53 21.37
CA SER A 489 9.98 3.45 20.64
C SER A 489 9.06 2.89 19.57
N VAL A 490 9.62 2.57 18.40
CA VAL A 490 8.85 2.07 17.26
C VAL A 490 9.43 0.73 16.79
N LEU A 491 8.55 -0.27 16.66
CA LEU A 491 8.85 -1.50 15.95
C LEU A 491 8.21 -1.41 14.57
N LEU A 492 9.04 -1.28 13.52
CA LEU A 492 8.60 -1.10 12.14
C LEU A 492 8.81 -2.38 11.34
N VAL A 493 7.72 -2.99 10.87
CA VAL A 493 7.79 -4.11 9.92
C VAL A 493 7.54 -3.58 8.53
N SER A 494 8.49 -3.76 7.60
CA SER A 494 8.33 -3.43 6.18
C SER A 494 8.99 -4.47 5.30
N LEU A 495 8.39 -4.75 4.13
CA LEU A 495 8.97 -5.56 3.08
C LEU A 495 9.86 -4.74 2.15
N GLU A 496 9.73 -3.41 2.19
CA GLU A 496 10.49 -2.49 1.35
C GLU A 496 11.81 -2.12 2.06
N LEU A 497 12.93 -2.69 1.60
CA LEU A 497 14.25 -2.48 2.20
C LEU A 497 14.68 -1.01 2.17
N ASP A 498 14.39 -0.32 1.08
CA ASP A 498 14.72 1.12 0.92
C ASP A 498 14.07 1.96 2.03
N GLU A 499 12.86 1.59 2.49
CA GLU A 499 12.18 2.27 3.60
C GLU A 499 12.90 2.02 4.93
N LEU A 500 13.21 0.76 5.23
CA LEU A 500 13.89 0.38 6.48
C LEU A 500 15.26 1.06 6.60
N VAL A 501 16.06 1.03 5.53
CA VAL A 501 17.41 1.63 5.50
C VAL A 501 17.36 3.15 5.75
N ASN A 502 16.32 3.83 5.28
CA ASN A 502 16.20 5.28 5.42
C ASN A 502 15.61 5.72 6.77
N VAL A 503 14.81 4.87 7.43
CA VAL A 503 14.02 5.27 8.59
C VAL A 503 14.50 4.62 9.90
N CYS A 504 15.02 3.38 9.86
CA CYS A 504 15.38 2.62 11.07
C CYS A 504 16.72 3.06 11.68
N ASP A 505 16.87 2.81 12.97
CA ASP A 505 18.13 2.95 13.70
C ASP A 505 18.86 1.59 13.78
N ARG A 506 18.08 0.48 13.80
CA ARG A 506 18.56 -0.91 13.72
C ARG A 506 17.62 -1.71 12.84
N ILE A 507 18.13 -2.74 12.18
CA ILE A 507 17.32 -3.65 11.36
C ILE A 507 17.58 -5.09 11.78
N ALA A 508 16.53 -5.78 12.26
CA ALA A 508 16.51 -7.22 12.47
C ALA A 508 15.99 -7.91 11.21
N VAL A 509 16.70 -8.95 10.76
CA VAL A 509 16.28 -9.73 9.58
C VAL A 509 15.65 -11.03 10.04
N MET A 510 14.43 -11.29 9.57
CA MET A 510 13.67 -12.49 9.92
C MET A 510 13.55 -13.44 8.72
N HIS A 511 13.94 -14.70 8.92
CA HIS A 511 13.81 -15.76 7.94
C HIS A 511 13.29 -17.03 8.60
N ASP A 512 12.31 -17.68 7.99
CA ASP A 512 11.66 -18.92 8.48
C ASP A 512 11.37 -18.94 9.99
N GLY A 513 10.80 -17.83 10.50
CA GLY A 513 10.41 -17.69 11.90
C GLY A 513 11.55 -17.36 12.88
N ARG A 514 12.78 -17.15 12.44
CA ARG A 514 13.95 -16.84 13.26
C ARG A 514 14.53 -15.48 12.93
N ILE A 515 15.13 -14.80 13.91
CA ILE A 515 16.01 -13.66 13.65
C ILE A 515 17.37 -14.22 13.24
N VAL A 516 17.74 -13.99 11.98
CA VAL A 516 19.02 -14.47 11.41
C VAL A 516 20.16 -13.47 11.57
N GLY A 517 19.84 -12.21 11.88
CA GLY A 517 20.82 -11.19 12.21
C GLY A 517 20.19 -9.86 12.56
N ILE A 518 20.96 -8.99 13.21
CA ILE A 518 20.60 -7.62 13.55
C ILE A 518 21.73 -6.70 13.11
N LEU A 519 21.41 -5.70 12.29
CA LEU A 519 22.34 -4.67 11.83
C LEU A 519 22.09 -3.39 12.65
N GLU A 520 23.16 -2.77 13.13
CA GLU A 520 23.09 -1.53 13.92
C GLU A 520 23.48 -0.30 13.11
N ASP A 521 24.41 -0.44 12.14
CA ASP A 521 24.90 0.62 11.26
C ASP A 521 25.20 0.07 9.86
N ASN A 522 25.41 0.96 8.89
CA ASN A 522 25.80 0.64 7.51
C ASN A 522 24.94 -0.43 6.86
N PHE A 523 23.65 -0.15 6.73
CA PHE A 523 22.67 -1.06 6.15
C PHE A 523 22.98 -1.35 4.67
N ASP A 524 23.65 -2.48 4.41
CA ASP A 524 23.90 -2.98 3.07
C ASP A 524 22.68 -3.79 2.60
N ILE A 525 22.00 -3.28 1.57
CA ILE A 525 20.78 -3.88 1.02
C ILE A 525 21.04 -5.29 0.48
N ASP A 526 22.22 -5.54 -0.12
CA ASP A 526 22.58 -6.86 -0.67
C ASP A 526 22.80 -7.88 0.45
N VAL A 527 23.41 -7.45 1.56
CA VAL A 527 23.58 -8.29 2.76
C VAL A 527 22.24 -8.63 3.37
N ILE A 528 21.38 -7.61 3.59
CA ILE A 528 20.04 -7.82 4.12
C ILE A 528 19.25 -8.76 3.20
N GLY A 529 19.30 -8.52 1.88
CA GLY A 529 18.61 -9.35 0.88
C GLY A 529 19.04 -10.82 0.95
N LYS A 530 20.34 -11.12 1.08
CA LYS A 530 20.83 -12.49 1.26
C LYS A 530 20.33 -13.13 2.55
N MET A 531 20.39 -12.41 3.66
CA MET A 531 19.86 -12.87 4.95
C MET A 531 18.36 -13.17 4.90
N MET A 532 17.57 -12.38 4.17
CA MET A 532 16.11 -12.60 4.01
C MET A 532 15.79 -13.93 3.32
N ILE A 533 16.67 -14.44 2.47
CA ILE A 533 16.50 -15.73 1.78
C ILE A 533 17.28 -16.87 2.45
N GLY A 534 17.85 -16.61 3.63
CA GLY A 534 18.58 -17.63 4.41
C GLY A 534 20.00 -17.93 3.90
N LEU A 535 20.57 -17.07 3.07
CA LEU A 535 21.99 -17.11 2.68
C LEU A 535 22.78 -16.24 3.65
N SER A 536 23.63 -16.85 4.47
CA SER A 536 24.51 -16.17 5.42
C SER A 536 25.80 -15.69 4.75
#